data_6b69bd599da0f53b6c6050677a8063fc
#
_entry.id   6b69bd599da0f53b6c6050677a8063fc
#
_cell.length_a   1.000
_cell.length_b   1.000
_cell.length_c   1.000
_cell.angle_alpha   90.00
_cell.angle_beta   90.00
_cell.angle_gamma   90.00
#
_symmetry.space_group_name_H-M   'P 1'
#
loop_
_entity.id
_entity.type
_entity.pdbx_description
1 polymer ?
#
loop_
_entity_poly.entity_id
_entity_poly.type
_entity_poly.pdbx_seq_one_letter_code
_entity_poly.pdbx_strand_id
1 'polypeptide(L)'
;MVESYQACGFTPDKAEFLYLDNTEGHQWDAFQGIRRFLSLARGAYVILCHQDVRLHSDDAEALHTSLSALDALDADWALAGNAGAMADGSLVIRISDPHGEDQRRGNLPARVVSLDENFIVIRRDALVSISAGLSGFHLYGTDMCLQARCAGRSAWVIDFHLRHLSAGKVDASFHQAQQRLEAHYDKVLSLPWHIRTTCTKMILGGGGLRRWLARRKLARRLQ
;
A
#
# COMPACT_ATOMS: atom_id res chain seq x y z
N MET A 1 -3.91 -13.85 -12.55
CA MET A 1 -4.59 -12.80 -11.77
C MET A 1 -6.02 -12.61 -12.27
N VAL A 2 -6.28 -12.06 -13.49
CA VAL A 2 -7.63 -11.71 -13.99
C VAL A 2 -8.64 -12.85 -13.83
N GLU A 3 -8.31 -14.07 -14.26
CA GLU A 3 -9.21 -15.23 -14.15
C GLU A 3 -9.66 -15.51 -12.71
N SER A 4 -8.76 -15.42 -11.72
CA SER A 4 -9.14 -15.64 -10.33
C SER A 4 -10.07 -14.54 -9.80
N TYR A 5 -9.88 -13.28 -10.22
CA TYR A 5 -10.77 -12.18 -9.86
C TYR A 5 -12.15 -12.34 -10.50
N GLN A 6 -12.20 -12.72 -11.78
CA GLN A 6 -13.46 -12.97 -12.48
C GLN A 6 -14.23 -14.13 -11.85
N ALA A 7 -13.54 -15.23 -11.52
CA ALA A 7 -14.13 -16.37 -10.82
C ALA A 7 -14.67 -16.01 -9.42
N CYS A 8 -14.10 -14.97 -8.78
CA CYS A 8 -14.53 -14.44 -7.48
C CYS A 8 -15.46 -13.20 -7.63
N GLY A 9 -16.21 -13.08 -8.73
CA GLY A 9 -17.29 -12.11 -8.88
C GLY A 9 -16.89 -10.71 -9.35
N PHE A 10 -15.61 -10.46 -9.72
CA PHE A 10 -15.19 -9.24 -10.39
C PHE A 10 -15.46 -9.36 -11.90
N THR A 11 -16.72 -9.45 -12.26
CA THR A 11 -17.19 -9.65 -13.64
C THR A 11 -17.12 -8.35 -14.45
N PRO A 12 -17.12 -8.40 -15.80
CA PRO A 12 -17.00 -7.20 -16.65
C PRO A 12 -18.09 -6.14 -16.46
N ASP A 13 -19.25 -6.51 -15.90
CA ASP A 13 -20.32 -5.59 -15.51
C ASP A 13 -20.05 -4.85 -14.19
N LYS A 14 -19.16 -5.40 -13.34
CA LYS A 14 -18.80 -4.83 -12.03
C LYS A 14 -17.39 -4.21 -12.00
N ALA A 15 -16.48 -4.70 -12.83
CA ALA A 15 -15.07 -4.28 -12.81
C ALA A 15 -14.48 -4.17 -14.21
N GLU A 16 -13.72 -3.11 -14.44
CA GLU A 16 -12.83 -3.01 -15.59
C GLU A 16 -11.41 -3.44 -15.18
N PHE A 17 -10.70 -4.11 -16.07
CA PHE A 17 -9.32 -4.51 -15.87
C PHE A 17 -8.40 -3.65 -16.70
N LEU A 18 -7.52 -2.90 -16.04
CA LEU A 18 -6.51 -2.06 -16.67
C LEU A 18 -5.14 -2.70 -16.46
N TYR A 19 -4.34 -2.74 -17.51
CA TYR A 19 -2.96 -3.21 -17.44
C TYR A 19 -2.05 -2.38 -18.35
N LEU A 20 -0.77 -2.37 -18.02
CA LEU A 20 0.29 -1.79 -18.84
C LEU A 20 1.25 -2.92 -19.22
N ASP A 21 1.48 -3.06 -20.51
CA ASP A 21 2.39 -4.05 -21.05
C ASP A 21 3.83 -3.52 -20.94
N ASN A 22 4.67 -4.28 -20.24
CA ASN A 22 6.10 -4.02 -20.08
C ASN A 22 6.96 -5.05 -20.83
N THR A 23 6.38 -5.83 -21.76
CA THR A 23 7.13 -6.82 -22.53
C THR A 23 7.96 -6.19 -23.63
N GLU A 24 7.44 -5.12 -24.27
CA GLU A 24 8.11 -4.42 -25.35
C GLU A 24 7.85 -2.90 -25.27
N GLY A 25 8.73 -2.11 -25.91
CA GLY A 25 8.56 -0.66 -26.06
C GLY A 25 8.80 0.13 -24.77
N HIS A 26 7.87 1.02 -24.42
CA HIS A 26 7.98 1.89 -23.23
C HIS A 26 7.83 1.09 -21.96
N GLN A 27 8.84 1.15 -21.10
CA GLN A 27 8.82 0.49 -19.80
C GLN A 27 8.22 1.40 -18.71
N TRP A 28 7.08 1.02 -18.19
CA TRP A 28 6.39 1.71 -17.10
C TRP A 28 6.93 1.25 -15.75
N ASP A 29 7.34 2.17 -14.90
CA ASP A 29 7.51 1.86 -13.48
C ASP A 29 6.16 1.92 -12.73
N ALA A 30 6.13 1.45 -11.48
CA ALA A 30 4.89 1.42 -10.72
C ALA A 30 4.31 2.82 -10.48
N PHE A 31 5.14 3.83 -10.20
CA PHE A 31 4.68 5.20 -9.97
C PHE A 31 4.06 5.82 -11.22
N GLN A 32 4.66 5.60 -12.39
CA GLN A 32 4.10 6.03 -13.67
C GLN A 32 2.81 5.29 -14.00
N GLY A 33 2.83 3.96 -13.84
CA GLY A 33 1.68 3.09 -14.08
C GLY A 33 0.49 3.45 -13.20
N ILE A 34 0.70 3.65 -11.91
CA ILE A 34 -0.36 4.03 -10.97
C ILE A 34 -0.97 5.37 -11.35
N ARG A 35 -0.17 6.40 -11.68
CA ARG A 35 -0.71 7.67 -12.17
C ARG A 35 -1.57 7.48 -13.42
N ARG A 36 -1.14 6.63 -14.34
CA ARG A 36 -1.90 6.30 -15.55
C ARG A 36 -3.21 5.59 -15.21
N PHE A 37 -3.19 4.58 -14.33
CA PHE A 37 -4.40 3.88 -13.88
C PHE A 37 -5.37 4.82 -13.19
N LEU A 38 -4.91 5.67 -12.26
CA LEU A 38 -5.77 6.65 -11.58
C LEU A 38 -6.43 7.64 -12.55
N SER A 39 -5.76 7.98 -13.66
CA SER A 39 -6.31 8.87 -14.69
C SER A 39 -7.33 8.19 -15.61
N LEU A 40 -7.27 6.87 -15.78
CA LEU A 40 -8.13 6.10 -16.68
C LEU A 40 -9.29 5.44 -15.99
N ALA A 41 -9.13 5.06 -14.71
CA ALA A 41 -10.12 4.31 -13.96
C ALA A 41 -11.44 5.09 -13.82
N ARG A 42 -12.56 4.37 -13.99
CA ARG A 42 -13.92 4.93 -13.95
C ARG A 42 -14.71 4.49 -12.71
N GLY A 43 -14.30 3.39 -12.10
CA GLY A 43 -14.94 2.83 -10.91
C GLY A 43 -14.89 3.75 -9.69
N ALA A 44 -15.76 3.52 -8.69
CA ALA A 44 -15.72 4.20 -7.39
C ALA A 44 -14.45 3.87 -6.61
N TYR A 45 -13.95 2.66 -6.81
CA TYR A 45 -12.70 2.16 -6.23
C TYR A 45 -11.70 1.81 -7.32
N VAL A 46 -10.42 2.01 -7.06
CA VAL A 46 -9.31 1.50 -7.89
C VAL A 46 -8.55 0.46 -7.08
N ILE A 47 -8.48 -0.76 -7.58
CA ILE A 47 -7.74 -1.85 -6.94
C ILE A 47 -6.41 -1.98 -7.66
N LEU A 48 -5.32 -1.67 -6.96
CA LEU A 48 -3.95 -1.97 -7.41
C LEU A 48 -3.57 -3.34 -6.86
N CYS A 49 -3.14 -4.24 -7.72
CA CYS A 49 -2.65 -5.55 -7.28
C CYS A 49 -1.51 -6.05 -8.18
N HIS A 50 -0.64 -6.87 -7.60
CA HIS A 50 0.40 -7.54 -8.34
C HIS A 50 -0.19 -8.63 -9.26
N GLN A 51 0.49 -8.90 -10.37
CA GLN A 51 0.06 -9.93 -11.34
C GLN A 51 0.05 -11.36 -10.77
N ASP A 52 0.75 -11.59 -9.68
CA ASP A 52 0.87 -12.86 -8.96
C ASP A 52 -0.02 -12.96 -7.72
N VAL A 53 -0.95 -12.03 -7.55
CA VAL A 53 -2.03 -12.11 -6.56
C VAL A 53 -3.18 -12.95 -7.11
N ARG A 54 -3.73 -13.82 -6.27
CA ARG A 54 -4.91 -14.65 -6.55
C ARG A 54 -5.94 -14.49 -5.45
N LEU A 55 -7.20 -14.39 -5.84
CA LEU A 55 -8.32 -14.56 -4.90
C LEU A 55 -8.65 -16.05 -4.79
N HIS A 56 -9.05 -16.48 -3.62
CA HIS A 56 -9.30 -17.89 -3.32
C HIS A 56 -10.51 -18.10 -2.40
N SER A 57 -10.55 -17.44 -1.25
CA SER A 57 -11.64 -17.58 -0.28
C SER A 57 -12.58 -16.38 -0.27
N ASP A 58 -12.04 -15.20 -0.44
CA ASP A 58 -12.81 -13.96 -0.42
C ASP A 58 -13.11 -13.51 -1.86
N ASP A 59 -14.27 -12.91 -2.05
CA ASP A 59 -14.81 -12.52 -3.35
C ASP A 59 -15.17 -11.02 -3.40
N ALA A 60 -15.79 -10.58 -4.49
CA ALA A 60 -16.20 -9.21 -4.67
C ALA A 60 -17.22 -8.74 -3.62
N GLU A 61 -18.10 -9.63 -3.13
CA GLU A 61 -19.09 -9.32 -2.11
C GLU A 61 -18.44 -9.16 -0.73
N ALA A 62 -17.47 -10.02 -0.39
CA ALA A 62 -16.66 -9.91 0.83
C ALA A 62 -15.87 -8.58 0.85
N LEU A 63 -15.29 -8.20 -0.30
CA LEU A 63 -14.63 -6.90 -0.41
C LEU A 63 -15.61 -5.75 -0.22
N HIS A 64 -16.75 -5.77 -0.91
CA HIS A 64 -17.78 -4.73 -0.80
C HIS A 64 -18.26 -4.59 0.66
N THR A 65 -18.52 -5.69 1.34
CA THR A 65 -18.91 -5.71 2.76
C THR A 65 -17.86 -5.08 3.64
N SER A 66 -16.59 -5.42 3.44
CA SER A 66 -15.47 -4.85 4.21
C SER A 66 -15.30 -3.35 3.98
N LEU A 67 -15.47 -2.88 2.74
CA LEU A 67 -15.39 -1.44 2.41
C LEU A 67 -16.59 -0.67 2.96
N SER A 68 -17.80 -1.24 2.90
CA SER A 68 -19.00 -0.63 3.49
C SER A 68 -18.92 -0.51 5.01
N ALA A 69 -18.34 -1.52 5.68
CA ALA A 69 -18.06 -1.44 7.11
C ALA A 69 -17.02 -0.35 7.42
N LEU A 70 -16.04 -0.17 6.53
CA LEU A 70 -15.03 0.87 6.67
C LEU A 70 -15.62 2.28 6.46
N ASP A 71 -16.55 2.47 5.51
CA ASP A 71 -17.30 3.72 5.31
C ASP A 71 -18.07 4.13 6.58
N ALA A 72 -18.64 3.16 7.29
CA ALA A 72 -19.35 3.41 8.55
C ALA A 72 -18.40 3.71 9.72
N LEU A 73 -17.18 3.16 9.69
CA LEU A 73 -16.17 3.30 10.75
C LEU A 73 -15.40 4.63 10.64
N ASP A 74 -15.02 5.02 9.44
CA ASP A 74 -14.17 6.19 9.17
C ASP A 74 -14.54 6.80 7.81
N ALA A 75 -15.33 7.85 7.81
CA ALA A 75 -15.76 8.55 6.59
C ALA A 75 -14.58 9.15 5.79
N ASP A 76 -13.42 9.34 6.43
CA ASP A 76 -12.22 9.93 5.83
C ASP A 76 -11.20 8.88 5.34
N TRP A 77 -11.54 7.59 5.32
CA TRP A 77 -10.63 6.61 4.75
C TRP A 77 -10.43 6.84 3.25
N ALA A 78 -9.21 6.60 2.79
CA ALA A 78 -8.83 6.74 1.38
C ALA A 78 -8.21 5.48 0.80
N LEU A 79 -7.54 4.70 1.63
CA LEU A 79 -6.79 3.51 1.22
C LEU A 79 -7.16 2.33 2.11
N ALA A 80 -7.32 1.17 1.50
CA ALA A 80 -7.46 -0.10 2.22
C ALA A 80 -6.53 -1.16 1.59
N GLY A 81 -6.06 -2.11 2.39
CA GLY A 81 -5.22 -3.21 1.93
C GLY A 81 -5.37 -4.42 2.83
N ASN A 82 -4.61 -5.47 2.57
CA ASN A 82 -4.65 -6.71 3.33
C ASN A 82 -3.43 -6.90 4.26
N ALA A 83 -2.41 -6.07 4.13
CA ALA A 83 -1.22 -6.07 4.99
C ALA A 83 -0.64 -4.66 5.14
N GLY A 84 -0.08 -4.37 6.32
CA GLY A 84 0.50 -3.08 6.61
C GLY A 84 1.07 -2.97 8.02
N ALA A 85 1.44 -1.74 8.41
CA ALA A 85 1.94 -1.47 9.75
C ALA A 85 1.21 -0.29 10.41
N MET A 86 0.91 -0.44 11.68
CA MET A 86 0.32 0.58 12.55
C MET A 86 1.35 1.63 12.98
N ALA A 87 0.89 2.73 13.55
CA ALA A 87 1.76 3.83 14.01
C ALA A 87 2.71 3.42 15.16
N ASP A 88 2.34 2.44 15.97
CA ASP A 88 3.19 1.87 17.03
C ASP A 88 4.25 0.89 16.49
N GLY A 89 4.19 0.58 15.20
CA GLY A 89 5.07 -0.37 14.53
C GLY A 89 4.60 -1.82 14.56
N SER A 90 3.41 -2.11 15.06
CA SER A 90 2.79 -3.43 14.97
C SER A 90 2.41 -3.74 13.53
N LEU A 91 2.60 -4.99 13.09
CA LEU A 91 2.16 -5.46 11.78
C LEU A 91 0.74 -6.00 11.87
N VAL A 92 -0.04 -5.68 10.84
CA VAL A 92 -1.40 -6.19 10.64
C VAL A 92 -1.44 -6.87 9.29
N ILE A 93 -1.87 -8.14 9.24
CA ILE A 93 -1.72 -9.00 8.07
C ILE A 93 -2.94 -9.89 7.90
N ARG A 94 -3.39 -10.05 6.66
CA ARG A 94 -4.41 -11.00 6.22
C ARG A 94 -4.03 -11.54 4.84
N ILE A 95 -3.22 -12.60 4.77
CA ILE A 95 -2.62 -13.09 3.52
C ILE A 95 -2.25 -14.58 3.62
N SER A 96 -2.23 -15.27 2.48
CA SER A 96 -1.42 -16.46 2.25
C SER A 96 -0.29 -16.14 1.29
N ASP A 97 0.94 -16.49 1.63
CA ASP A 97 2.12 -16.29 0.81
C ASP A 97 3.16 -17.40 1.09
N PRO A 98 4.35 -17.40 0.47
CA PRO A 98 5.38 -18.39 0.76
C PRO A 98 5.88 -18.45 2.21
N HIS A 99 5.57 -17.45 3.03
CA HIS A 99 5.92 -17.45 4.47
C HIS A 99 4.89 -18.15 5.34
N GLY A 100 3.66 -18.36 4.84
CA GLY A 100 2.61 -19.10 5.55
C GLY A 100 1.24 -19.01 4.91
N GLU A 101 0.44 -20.03 5.21
CA GLU A 101 -0.96 -20.11 4.81
C GLU A 101 -1.85 -19.37 5.83
N ASP A 102 -2.92 -18.74 5.32
CA ASP A 102 -3.98 -18.10 6.12
C ASP A 102 -3.46 -17.24 7.29
N GLN A 103 -2.40 -16.48 7.02
CA GLN A 103 -1.78 -15.64 8.03
C GLN A 103 -2.76 -14.54 8.47
N ARG A 104 -3.03 -14.49 9.77
CA ARG A 104 -3.84 -13.46 10.40
C ARG A 104 -3.08 -12.89 11.59
N ARG A 105 -2.75 -11.59 11.51
CA ARG A 105 -2.04 -10.88 12.57
C ARG A 105 -2.69 -9.54 12.87
N GLY A 106 -2.89 -9.26 14.15
CA GLY A 106 -3.57 -8.05 14.64
C GLY A 106 -5.09 -8.16 14.56
N ASN A 107 -5.77 -7.16 15.11
CA ASN A 107 -7.22 -7.02 15.02
C ASN A 107 -7.59 -6.25 13.75
N LEU A 108 -8.57 -6.72 13.00
CA LEU A 108 -9.02 -6.14 11.74
C LEU A 108 -10.47 -5.62 11.88
N PRO A 109 -10.83 -4.49 11.23
CA PRO A 109 -9.94 -3.61 10.49
C PRO A 109 -9.00 -2.81 11.40
N ALA A 110 -7.84 -2.38 10.88
CA ALA A 110 -6.84 -1.64 11.63
C ALA A 110 -6.31 -0.43 10.85
N ARG A 111 -6.24 0.73 11.51
CA ARG A 111 -5.65 1.94 10.92
C ARG A 111 -4.13 1.80 10.84
N VAL A 112 -3.55 2.09 9.68
CA VAL A 112 -2.13 1.89 9.39
C VAL A 112 -1.44 3.14 8.86
N VAL A 113 -0.11 3.15 8.90
CA VAL A 113 0.74 4.22 8.35
C VAL A 113 1.46 3.81 7.07
N SER A 114 1.41 2.53 6.74
CA SER A 114 1.90 1.97 5.48
C SER A 114 1.08 0.76 5.08
N LEU A 115 0.92 0.54 3.78
CA LEU A 115 0.31 -0.65 3.19
C LEU A 115 1.37 -1.42 2.41
N ASP A 116 1.22 -2.74 2.38
CA ASP A 116 1.94 -3.62 1.47
C ASP A 116 1.41 -3.43 0.04
N GLU A 117 2.28 -3.64 -0.93
CA GLU A 117 2.04 -3.28 -2.32
C GLU A 117 1.34 -4.38 -3.12
N ASN A 118 1.16 -5.56 -2.52
CA ASN A 118 0.53 -6.69 -3.21
C ASN A 118 -0.94 -6.42 -3.55
N PHE A 119 -1.67 -5.66 -2.69
CA PHE A 119 -3.08 -5.32 -2.88
C PHE A 119 -3.44 -4.03 -2.15
N ILE A 120 -3.88 -3.01 -2.90
CA ILE A 120 -4.33 -1.72 -2.35
C ILE A 120 -5.62 -1.30 -3.03
N VAL A 121 -6.65 -1.04 -2.26
CA VAL A 121 -7.90 -0.39 -2.69
C VAL A 121 -7.78 1.10 -2.44
N ILE A 122 -8.06 1.89 -3.44
CA ILE A 122 -8.09 3.35 -3.40
C ILE A 122 -9.52 3.81 -3.56
N ARG A 123 -10.03 4.58 -2.61
CA ARG A 123 -11.32 5.26 -2.75
C ARG A 123 -11.13 6.48 -3.65
N ARG A 124 -11.77 6.48 -4.82
CA ARG A 124 -11.48 7.44 -5.88
C ARG A 124 -11.87 8.88 -5.54
N ASP A 125 -12.97 9.07 -4.82
CA ASP A 125 -13.44 10.39 -4.36
C ASP A 125 -12.54 11.00 -3.25
N ALA A 126 -11.69 10.20 -2.61
CA ALA A 126 -10.69 10.69 -1.65
C ALA A 126 -9.56 11.49 -2.32
N LEU A 127 -9.43 11.41 -3.67
CA LEU A 127 -8.47 12.15 -4.49
C LEU A 127 -7.01 11.96 -4.05
N VAL A 128 -6.69 10.80 -3.49
CA VAL A 128 -5.30 10.45 -3.15
C VAL A 128 -4.58 10.00 -4.41
N SER A 129 -3.38 10.51 -4.59
CA SER A 129 -2.49 10.16 -5.69
C SER A 129 -1.15 9.62 -5.16
N ILE A 130 -0.16 9.60 -6.01
CA ILE A 130 1.21 9.15 -5.74
C ILE A 130 2.20 10.25 -6.11
N SER A 131 3.32 10.34 -5.39
CA SER A 131 4.32 11.40 -5.58
C SER A 131 4.89 11.42 -6.99
N ALA A 132 4.85 12.57 -7.66
CA ALA A 132 5.37 12.73 -9.01
C ALA A 132 6.91 12.62 -9.10
N GLY A 133 7.60 12.95 -8.01
CA GLY A 133 9.08 12.93 -7.95
C GLY A 133 9.69 11.58 -7.57
N LEU A 134 8.88 10.53 -7.40
CA LEU A 134 9.34 9.17 -7.10
C LEU A 134 9.17 8.26 -8.32
N SER A 135 9.95 7.17 -8.36
CA SER A 135 9.97 6.19 -9.44
C SER A 135 10.41 4.81 -8.94
N GLY A 136 10.14 3.76 -9.73
CA GLY A 136 10.51 2.38 -9.45
C GLY A 136 9.33 1.52 -9.03
N PHE A 137 9.63 0.36 -8.39
CA PHE A 137 8.62 -0.67 -8.10
C PHE A 137 8.42 -0.93 -6.60
N HIS A 138 8.99 -0.10 -5.71
CA HIS A 138 8.95 -0.30 -4.26
C HIS A 138 8.48 0.96 -3.53
N LEU A 139 7.84 0.75 -2.39
CA LEU A 139 7.41 1.76 -1.42
C LEU A 139 6.35 2.74 -1.94
N TYR A 140 5.66 2.39 -3.06
CA TYR A 140 4.54 3.19 -3.54
C TYR A 140 3.31 3.08 -2.61
N GLY A 141 3.06 1.94 -1.98
CA GLY A 141 2.02 1.78 -0.97
C GLY A 141 2.27 2.67 0.25
N THR A 142 3.55 2.77 0.68
CA THR A 142 3.96 3.68 1.76
C THR A 142 3.79 5.15 1.33
N ASP A 143 4.23 5.51 0.11
CA ASP A 143 4.06 6.87 -0.43
C ASP A 143 2.59 7.28 -0.47
N MET A 144 1.71 6.42 -0.96
CA MET A 144 0.27 6.68 -1.00
C MET A 144 -0.32 6.90 0.41
N CYS A 145 0.09 6.11 1.40
CA CYS A 145 -0.32 6.31 2.79
C CYS A 145 0.13 7.66 3.35
N LEU A 146 1.34 8.11 2.98
CA LEU A 146 1.86 9.42 3.37
C LEU A 146 1.10 10.56 2.69
N GLN A 147 0.79 10.43 1.38
CA GLN A 147 -0.04 11.39 0.66
C GLN A 147 -1.45 11.48 1.26
N ALA A 148 -2.08 10.34 1.55
CA ALA A 148 -3.37 10.28 2.21
C ALA A 148 -3.34 11.01 3.56
N ARG A 149 -2.34 10.73 4.39
CA ARG A 149 -2.15 11.37 5.70
C ARG A 149 -1.92 12.88 5.59
N CYS A 150 -1.14 13.34 4.61
CA CYS A 150 -0.95 14.78 4.35
C CYS A 150 -2.26 15.47 3.92
N ALA A 151 -3.15 14.74 3.24
CA ALA A 151 -4.47 15.21 2.85
C ALA A 151 -5.55 15.08 3.97
N GLY A 152 -5.17 14.69 5.19
CA GLY A 152 -6.10 14.47 6.30
C GLY A 152 -6.91 13.17 6.19
N ARG A 153 -6.50 12.25 5.29
CA ARG A 153 -7.15 10.97 5.06
C ARG A 153 -6.45 9.84 5.82
N SER A 154 -7.09 8.69 5.88
CA SER A 154 -6.56 7.50 6.57
C SER A 154 -6.36 6.32 5.62
N ALA A 155 -5.52 5.38 6.07
CA ALA A 155 -5.28 4.09 5.44
C ALA A 155 -5.57 2.95 6.44
N TRP A 156 -6.10 1.84 5.94
CA TRP A 156 -6.58 0.72 6.75
C TRP A 156 -6.11 -0.63 6.19
N VAL A 157 -5.88 -1.58 7.07
CA VAL A 157 -5.88 -3.00 6.72
C VAL A 157 -7.23 -3.58 7.06
N ILE A 158 -7.87 -4.22 6.07
CA ILE A 158 -9.18 -4.86 6.18
C ILE A 158 -9.06 -6.38 6.25
N ASP A 159 -10.11 -7.05 6.72
CA ASP A 159 -10.18 -8.51 6.74
C ASP A 159 -10.58 -9.03 5.34
N PHE A 160 -9.62 -8.98 4.41
CA PHE A 160 -9.77 -9.47 3.05
C PHE A 160 -8.58 -10.38 2.71
N HIS A 161 -8.85 -11.66 2.59
CA HIS A 161 -7.85 -12.69 2.39
C HIS A 161 -7.54 -12.90 0.91
N LEU A 162 -6.28 -12.91 0.59
CA LEU A 162 -5.80 -13.24 -0.76
C LEU A 162 -4.51 -14.06 -0.69
N ARG A 163 -4.14 -14.67 -1.81
CA ARG A 163 -2.88 -15.38 -1.99
C ARG A 163 -1.93 -14.57 -2.85
N HIS A 164 -0.74 -14.31 -2.33
CA HIS A 164 0.38 -13.74 -3.05
C HIS A 164 1.41 -14.83 -3.34
N LEU A 165 1.73 -15.06 -4.60
CA LEU A 165 2.55 -16.23 -5.00
C LEU A 165 4.05 -16.01 -4.77
N SER A 166 4.52 -14.77 -4.60
CA SER A 166 5.92 -14.46 -4.34
C SER A 166 6.16 -14.02 -2.89
N ALA A 167 7.37 -14.24 -2.40
CA ALA A 167 7.80 -13.85 -1.05
C ALA A 167 8.21 -12.36 -0.94
N GLY A 168 8.17 -11.62 -2.06
CA GLY A 168 8.77 -10.29 -2.15
C GLY A 168 10.30 -10.34 -2.14
N LYS A 169 10.93 -9.21 -2.46
CA LYS A 169 12.39 -9.07 -2.44
C LYS A 169 12.82 -7.78 -1.75
N VAL A 170 13.77 -7.90 -0.83
CA VAL A 170 14.48 -6.76 -0.24
C VAL A 170 15.90 -6.79 -0.79
N ASP A 171 16.10 -6.17 -1.94
CA ASP A 171 17.36 -6.12 -2.67
C ASP A 171 17.89 -4.68 -2.79
N ALA A 172 18.92 -4.49 -3.63
CA ALA A 172 19.53 -3.18 -3.84
C ALA A 172 18.52 -2.15 -4.39
N SER A 173 17.55 -2.57 -5.22
CA SER A 173 16.52 -1.68 -5.77
C SER A 173 15.55 -1.18 -4.70
N PHE A 174 15.22 -2.05 -3.74
CA PHE A 174 14.42 -1.68 -2.55
C PHE A 174 15.14 -0.64 -1.70
N HIS A 175 16.44 -0.86 -1.40
CA HIS A 175 17.22 0.11 -0.61
C HIS A 175 17.38 1.46 -1.32
N GLN A 176 17.55 1.47 -2.64
CA GLN A 176 17.57 2.69 -3.43
C GLN A 176 16.22 3.42 -3.40
N ALA A 177 15.10 2.68 -3.50
CA ALA A 177 13.76 3.25 -3.37
C ALA A 177 13.55 3.86 -1.98
N GLN A 178 14.00 3.19 -0.91
CA GLN A 178 13.95 3.73 0.45
C GLN A 178 14.73 5.03 0.58
N GLN A 179 15.95 5.11 0.04
CA GLN A 179 16.76 6.34 0.07
C GLN A 179 16.07 7.48 -0.70
N ARG A 180 15.48 7.20 -1.87
CA ARG A 180 14.72 8.18 -2.65
C ARG A 180 13.48 8.67 -1.89
N LEU A 181 12.73 7.78 -1.27
CA LEU A 181 11.57 8.12 -0.44
C LEU A 181 11.98 9.01 0.74
N GLU A 182 13.04 8.64 1.48
CA GLU A 182 13.60 9.44 2.57
C GLU A 182 13.99 10.84 2.09
N ALA A 183 14.73 10.94 0.97
CA ALA A 183 15.18 12.22 0.41
C ALA A 183 14.02 13.09 -0.10
N HIS A 184 12.96 12.46 -0.65
CA HIS A 184 11.74 13.16 -1.08
C HIS A 184 11.02 13.79 0.12
N TYR A 185 10.72 12.99 1.13
CA TYR A 185 9.96 13.45 2.29
C TYR A 185 10.77 14.35 3.25
N ASP A 186 12.09 14.33 3.21
CA ASP A 186 12.93 15.32 3.90
C ASP A 186 12.67 16.76 3.43
N LYS A 187 12.23 16.94 2.19
CA LYS A 187 11.87 18.24 1.62
C LYS A 187 10.42 18.64 1.92
N VAL A 188 9.57 17.67 2.21
CA VAL A 188 8.12 17.87 2.38
C VAL A 188 7.73 17.96 3.85
N LEU A 189 8.32 17.15 4.71
CA LEU A 189 7.95 17.04 6.11
C LEU A 189 8.90 17.85 7.00
N SER A 190 8.38 18.84 7.74
CA SER A 190 9.15 19.65 8.68
C SER A 190 9.51 18.89 9.98
N LEU A 191 8.76 17.86 10.34
CA LEU A 191 8.98 17.02 11.52
C LEU A 191 9.26 15.57 11.12
N PRO A 192 10.07 14.82 11.90
CA PRO A 192 10.35 13.43 11.61
C PRO A 192 9.12 12.54 11.87
N TRP A 193 8.75 11.73 10.88
CA TRP A 193 7.75 10.67 10.99
C TRP A 193 8.41 9.31 11.03
N HIS A 194 8.08 8.52 12.04
CA HIS A 194 8.51 7.12 12.15
C HIS A 194 7.55 6.24 11.38
N ILE A 195 8.05 5.58 10.36
CA ILE A 195 7.27 4.69 9.50
C ILE A 195 7.84 3.27 9.61
N ARG A 196 6.97 2.32 9.87
CA ARG A 196 7.21 0.89 9.70
C ARG A 196 6.47 0.43 8.46
N THR A 197 7.08 -0.45 7.68
CA THR A 197 6.43 -1.23 6.62
C THR A 197 6.48 -2.72 6.97
N THR A 198 5.94 -3.58 6.15
CA THR A 198 6.10 -5.04 6.30
C THR A 198 7.57 -5.48 6.25
N CYS A 199 8.43 -4.75 5.52
CA CYS A 199 9.82 -5.12 5.25
C CYS A 199 10.86 -4.26 5.99
N THR A 200 10.57 -2.99 6.34
CA THR A 200 11.58 -2.06 6.85
C THR A 200 11.03 -1.06 7.87
N LYS A 201 11.95 -0.36 8.54
CA LYS A 201 11.67 0.80 9.40
C LYS A 201 12.45 1.98 8.88
N MET A 202 11.82 3.15 8.80
CA MET A 202 12.44 4.37 8.32
C MET A 202 11.98 5.60 9.10
N ILE A 203 12.75 6.68 9.02
CA ILE A 203 12.40 7.98 9.56
C ILE A 203 12.41 8.97 8.40
N LEU A 204 11.25 9.58 8.12
CA LEU A 204 11.03 10.48 7.02
C LEU A 204 10.88 11.90 7.54
N GLY A 205 11.46 12.88 6.83
CA GLY A 205 11.33 14.29 7.16
C GLY A 205 12.19 14.76 8.34
N GLY A 206 11.96 16.02 8.76
CA GLY A 206 12.64 16.65 9.89
C GLY A 206 13.99 17.28 9.56
N GLY A 207 14.47 17.20 8.31
CA GLY A 207 15.81 17.68 7.92
C GLY A 207 16.94 16.88 8.58
N GLY A 208 18.20 17.12 8.16
CA GLY A 208 19.35 16.30 8.54
C GLY A 208 19.58 16.16 10.05
N LEU A 209 19.55 17.27 10.80
CA LEU A 209 19.85 17.27 12.24
C LEU A 209 18.72 16.61 13.06
N ARG A 210 17.46 16.96 12.80
CA ARG A 210 16.30 16.42 13.53
C ARG A 210 16.14 14.92 13.26
N ARG A 211 16.35 14.49 12.01
CA ARG A 211 16.35 13.07 11.63
C ARG A 211 17.48 12.31 12.32
N TRP A 212 18.68 12.85 12.37
CA TRP A 212 19.80 12.24 13.07
C TRP A 212 19.54 12.06 14.57
N LEU A 213 18.97 13.08 15.24
CA LEU A 213 18.55 12.98 16.65
C LEU A 213 17.46 11.92 16.86
N ALA A 214 16.47 11.84 15.95
CA ALA A 214 15.42 10.84 15.99
C ALA A 214 15.98 9.40 15.80
N ARG A 215 16.90 9.21 14.87
CA ARG A 215 17.62 7.92 14.67
C ARG A 215 18.42 7.51 15.93
N ARG A 216 19.11 8.44 16.59
CA ARG A 216 19.82 8.15 17.85
C ARG A 216 18.87 7.74 18.98
N LYS A 217 17.72 8.39 19.11
CA LYS A 217 16.71 8.00 20.11
C LYS A 217 16.13 6.61 19.82
N LEU A 218 15.89 6.28 18.56
CA LEU A 218 15.39 4.97 18.16
C LEU A 218 16.41 3.87 18.45
N ALA A 219 17.68 4.09 18.12
CA ALA A 219 18.78 3.14 18.40
C ALA A 219 18.94 2.84 19.90
N ARG A 220 18.79 3.86 20.76
CA ARG A 220 18.84 3.69 22.23
C ARG A 220 17.65 2.96 22.85
N ARG A 221 16.51 2.85 22.14
CA ARG A 221 15.31 2.11 22.59
C ARG A 221 15.31 0.65 22.15
N LEU A 222 16.27 0.27 21.31
CA LEU A 222 16.43 -1.09 20.77
C LEU A 222 17.61 -1.85 21.45
N GLN A 223 18.36 -1.18 22.32
CA GLN A 223 19.32 -1.75 23.27
C GLN A 223 18.66 -1.98 24.63
#